data_d05117a74d5ba17ec32f5ca05af26de0
#
_entry.id   d05117a74d5ba17ec32f5ca05af26de0
#
_cell.length_a   1.000
_cell.length_b   1.000
_cell.length_c   1.000
_cell.angle_alpha   90.00
_cell.angle_beta   90.00
_cell.angle_gamma   90.00
#
_symmetry.space_group_name_H-M   'P 1'
#
loop_
_entity.id
_entity.type
_entity.pdbx_description
1 polymer ?
#
loop_
_entity_poly.entity_id
_entity_poly.type
_entity_poly.pdbx_seq_one_letter_code
_entity_poly.pdbx_strand_id
1 'polypeptide(L)'
;MDITGEYRIAAPRAAVWAALNDPEVLARCIPGCKELTQTSPEELAAKVALKVGPVSATFAGTVRFEDIRAPEGYTLVGQGNGGMAGFAKGRAVVSLREEGADTVLTYEAKAEIGGKIASLGGRLIQGTSRKLADQFFGTFAAELGAPAPASETAAAAP
;
A
#
# COMPACT_ATOMS: atom_id res chain seq x y z
N MET A 1 1.72 13.64 -7.58
CA MET A 1 2.85 13.09 -6.83
C MET A 1 3.08 11.66 -7.26
N ASP A 2 4.30 11.31 -7.60
CA ASP A 2 4.67 9.97 -8.06
C ASP A 2 5.41 9.26 -6.94
N ILE A 3 4.98 8.03 -6.64
CA ILE A 3 5.57 7.20 -5.59
C ILE A 3 5.85 5.84 -6.19
N THR A 4 7.08 5.35 -6.04
CA THR A 4 7.47 4.04 -6.53
C THR A 4 8.14 3.24 -5.42
N GLY A 5 8.06 1.94 -5.51
CA GLY A 5 8.73 1.06 -4.56
C GLY A 5 8.96 -0.32 -5.13
N GLU A 6 9.93 -1.01 -4.53
CA GLU A 6 10.27 -2.37 -4.90
C GLU A 6 10.64 -3.15 -3.64
N TYR A 7 10.06 -4.33 -3.49
CA TYR A 7 10.29 -5.19 -2.33
C TYR A 7 10.52 -6.62 -2.78
N ARG A 8 11.56 -7.24 -2.21
CA ARG A 8 11.83 -8.66 -2.41
C ARG A 8 11.26 -9.44 -1.25
N ILE A 9 10.33 -10.32 -1.51
CA ILE A 9 9.62 -11.10 -0.50
C ILE A 9 10.02 -12.57 -0.65
N ALA A 10 10.47 -13.17 0.46
CA ALA A 10 10.92 -14.57 0.46
C ALA A 10 9.73 -15.53 0.54
N ALA A 11 8.92 -15.52 -0.51
CA ALA A 11 7.76 -16.39 -0.65
C ALA A 11 7.41 -16.55 -2.13
N PRO A 12 6.78 -17.68 -2.51
CA PRO A 12 6.37 -17.89 -3.90
C PRO A 12 5.34 -16.87 -4.37
N ARG A 13 5.35 -16.57 -5.66
CA ARG A 13 4.44 -15.58 -6.24
C ARG A 13 2.97 -15.91 -5.99
N ALA A 14 2.59 -17.17 -6.06
CA ALA A 14 1.21 -17.57 -5.80
C ALA A 14 0.78 -17.26 -4.37
N ALA A 15 1.67 -17.45 -3.39
CA ALA A 15 1.40 -17.13 -1.99
C ALA A 15 1.29 -15.62 -1.78
N VAL A 16 2.18 -14.85 -2.40
CA VAL A 16 2.14 -13.39 -2.34
C VAL A 16 0.84 -12.88 -2.95
N TRP A 17 0.46 -13.40 -4.11
CA TRP A 17 -0.79 -13.02 -4.78
C TRP A 17 -2.01 -13.30 -3.91
N ALA A 18 -2.10 -14.50 -3.36
CA ALA A 18 -3.23 -14.88 -2.52
C ALA A 18 -3.36 -13.96 -1.31
N ALA A 19 -2.25 -13.63 -0.67
CA ALA A 19 -2.25 -12.74 0.50
C ALA A 19 -2.63 -11.31 0.13
N LEU A 20 -2.20 -10.80 -1.01
CA LEU A 20 -2.55 -9.47 -1.48
C LEU A 20 -4.05 -9.32 -1.77
N ASN A 21 -4.72 -10.42 -2.05
CA ASN A 21 -6.16 -10.42 -2.36
C ASN A 21 -7.01 -10.90 -1.18
N ASP A 22 -6.40 -11.10 -0.01
CA ASP A 22 -7.10 -11.54 1.18
C ASP A 22 -7.39 -10.34 2.10
N PRO A 23 -8.67 -9.95 2.26
CA PRO A 23 -9.01 -8.80 3.10
C PRO A 23 -8.57 -8.92 4.55
N GLU A 24 -8.55 -10.14 5.11
CA GLU A 24 -8.11 -10.34 6.49
C GLU A 24 -6.62 -10.07 6.64
N VAL A 25 -5.82 -10.51 5.68
CA VAL A 25 -4.38 -10.23 5.66
C VAL A 25 -4.16 -8.72 5.52
N LEU A 26 -4.85 -8.07 4.60
CA LEU A 26 -4.71 -6.63 4.38
C LEU A 26 -5.09 -5.85 5.63
N ALA A 27 -6.14 -6.24 6.33
CA ALA A 27 -6.55 -5.57 7.56
C ALA A 27 -5.48 -5.62 8.65
N ARG A 28 -4.73 -6.71 8.70
CA ARG A 28 -3.63 -6.86 9.67
C ARG A 28 -2.37 -6.11 9.26
N CYS A 29 -2.17 -5.92 7.96
CA CYS A 29 -0.94 -5.34 7.43
C CYS A 29 -0.99 -3.83 7.28
N ILE A 30 -2.16 -3.26 7.03
CA ILE A 30 -2.30 -1.81 6.85
C ILE A 30 -2.11 -1.11 8.19
N PRO A 31 -1.08 -0.27 8.35
CA PRO A 31 -0.85 0.43 9.61
C PRO A 31 -2.03 1.33 9.96
N GLY A 32 -2.51 1.21 11.20
CA GLY A 32 -3.63 2.03 11.68
C GLY A 32 -5.00 1.63 11.17
N CYS A 33 -5.11 0.50 10.49
CA CYS A 33 -6.40 0.03 9.97
C CYS A 33 -7.36 -0.30 11.12
N LYS A 34 -8.49 0.39 11.16
CA LYS A 34 -9.53 0.17 12.17
C LYS A 34 -10.65 -0.72 11.65
N GLU A 35 -10.99 -0.59 10.37
CA GLU A 35 -12.00 -1.38 9.72
C GLU A 35 -11.58 -1.62 8.28
N LEU A 36 -11.85 -2.81 7.78
CA LEU A 36 -11.70 -3.12 6.37
C LEU A 36 -12.80 -4.11 5.99
N THR A 37 -13.60 -3.74 5.00
CA THR A 37 -14.75 -4.53 4.56
C THR A 37 -14.69 -4.68 3.05
N GLN A 38 -14.84 -5.92 2.58
CA GLN A 38 -14.98 -6.17 1.16
C GLN A 38 -16.43 -5.89 0.75
N THR A 39 -16.63 -4.84 -0.05
CA THR A 39 -17.97 -4.42 -0.48
C THR A 39 -18.41 -5.09 -1.77
N SER A 40 -17.45 -5.56 -2.56
CA SER A 40 -17.70 -6.36 -3.76
C SER A 40 -16.43 -7.18 -4.03
N PRO A 41 -16.44 -8.13 -4.97
CA PRO A 41 -15.23 -8.93 -5.26
C PRO A 41 -14.02 -8.07 -5.63
N GLU A 42 -14.23 -6.85 -6.11
CA GLU A 42 -13.17 -5.98 -6.60
C GLU A 42 -13.02 -4.68 -5.81
N GLU A 43 -13.74 -4.54 -4.69
CA GLU A 43 -13.73 -3.29 -3.94
C GLU A 43 -13.67 -3.53 -2.43
N LEU A 44 -12.83 -2.72 -1.78
CA LEU A 44 -12.69 -2.70 -0.33
C LEU A 44 -13.02 -1.30 0.18
N ALA A 45 -13.67 -1.24 1.34
CA ALA A 45 -13.85 -0.01 2.09
C ALA A 45 -13.06 -0.13 3.40
N ALA A 46 -12.39 0.94 3.80
CA ALA A 46 -11.54 0.90 4.99
C ALA A 46 -11.56 2.22 5.75
N LYS A 47 -11.30 2.11 7.06
CA LYS A 47 -11.03 3.27 7.90
C LYS A 47 -9.64 3.09 8.50
N VAL A 48 -8.78 4.06 8.30
CA VAL A 48 -7.37 3.99 8.68
C VAL A 48 -7.00 5.24 9.47
N ALA A 49 -6.46 5.03 10.66
CA ALA A 49 -5.94 6.13 11.47
C ALA A 49 -4.51 6.41 11.07
N LEU A 50 -4.22 7.61 10.61
CA LEU A 50 -2.91 8.01 10.15
C LEU A 50 -2.43 9.26 10.84
N LYS A 51 -1.10 9.35 10.98
CA LYS A 51 -0.42 10.56 11.44
C LYS A 51 0.58 10.98 10.40
N VAL A 52 0.40 12.19 9.88
CA VAL A 52 1.29 12.78 8.87
C VAL A 52 1.84 14.06 9.48
N GLY A 53 3.07 14.02 10.00
CA GLY A 53 3.64 15.13 10.74
C GLY A 53 2.76 15.48 11.95
N PRO A 54 2.36 16.75 12.13
CA PRO A 54 1.50 17.15 13.24
C PRO A 54 0.02 16.84 13.03
N VAL A 55 -0.37 16.32 11.86
CA VAL A 55 -1.77 16.06 11.53
C VAL A 55 -2.12 14.61 11.81
N SER A 56 -3.09 14.37 12.69
CA SER A 56 -3.62 13.04 12.97
C SER A 56 -5.09 13.00 12.58
N ALA A 57 -5.50 11.97 11.85
CA ALA A 57 -6.89 11.84 11.43
C ALA A 57 -7.21 10.39 11.08
N THR A 58 -8.50 10.08 11.08
CA THR A 58 -9.00 8.81 10.54
C THR A 58 -9.51 9.09 9.14
N PHE A 59 -8.94 8.37 8.18
CA PHE A 59 -9.34 8.46 6.78
C PHE A 59 -10.28 7.32 6.45
N ALA A 60 -11.42 7.65 5.87
CA ALA A 60 -12.36 6.67 5.34
C ALA A 60 -12.19 6.64 3.83
N GLY A 61 -12.00 5.47 3.27
CA GLY A 61 -11.74 5.38 1.84
C GLY A 61 -12.17 4.07 1.23
N THR A 62 -12.03 4.02 -0.08
CA THR A 62 -12.32 2.84 -0.89
C THR A 62 -11.15 2.56 -1.81
N VAL A 63 -10.95 1.27 -2.09
CA VAL A 63 -9.93 0.81 -3.03
C VAL A 63 -10.61 -0.17 -3.97
N ARG A 64 -10.41 0.02 -5.27
CA ARG A 64 -10.93 -0.88 -6.29
C ARG A 64 -9.76 -1.51 -7.03
N PHE A 65 -9.89 -2.81 -7.30
CA PHE A 65 -8.91 -3.57 -8.07
C PHE A 65 -9.34 -3.57 -9.52
N GLU A 66 -8.44 -3.15 -10.41
CA GLU A 66 -8.64 -3.11 -11.87
C GLU A 66 -7.52 -3.83 -12.57
N ASP A 67 -7.73 -4.18 -13.83
CA ASP A 67 -6.72 -4.86 -14.66
C ASP A 67 -6.07 -6.05 -13.94
N ILE A 68 -6.90 -6.88 -13.32
CA ILE A 68 -6.41 -8.03 -12.55
C ILE A 68 -5.83 -9.07 -13.50
N ARG A 69 -4.53 -9.36 -13.35
CA ARG A 69 -3.80 -10.34 -14.15
C ARG A 69 -3.13 -11.33 -13.20
N ALA A 70 -3.91 -12.24 -12.67
CA ALA A 70 -3.44 -13.20 -11.68
C ALA A 70 -2.41 -14.16 -12.28
N PRO A 71 -1.30 -14.43 -11.61
CA PRO A 71 -0.79 -13.84 -10.38
C PRO A 71 0.23 -12.72 -10.63
N GLU A 72 0.18 -12.06 -11.77
CA GLU A 72 1.21 -11.12 -12.24
C GLU A 72 1.05 -9.72 -11.68
N GLY A 73 -0.17 -9.27 -11.44
CA GLY A 73 -0.39 -7.93 -10.93
C GLY A 73 -1.80 -7.41 -11.10
N TYR A 74 -1.98 -6.17 -10.70
CA TYR A 74 -3.24 -5.45 -10.84
C TYR A 74 -3.01 -3.96 -10.70
N THR A 75 -4.07 -3.18 -10.93
CA THR A 75 -4.07 -1.76 -10.67
C THR A 75 -5.01 -1.47 -9.50
N LEU A 76 -4.53 -0.73 -8.51
CA LEU A 76 -5.34 -0.24 -7.41
C LEU A 76 -5.80 1.16 -7.72
N VAL A 77 -7.09 1.44 -7.55
CA VAL A 77 -7.64 2.79 -7.67
C VAL A 77 -8.30 3.11 -6.34
N GLY A 78 -7.81 4.13 -5.66
CA GLY A 78 -8.24 4.41 -4.32
C GLY A 78 -8.46 5.88 -4.03
N GLN A 79 -9.26 6.13 -3.02
CA GLN A 79 -9.48 7.46 -2.48
C GLN A 79 -9.79 7.36 -1.00
N GLY A 80 -9.39 8.38 -0.26
CA GLY A 80 -9.67 8.47 1.16
C GLY A 80 -9.92 9.92 1.56
N ASN A 81 -10.79 10.10 2.54
CA ASN A 81 -11.16 11.41 3.04
C ASN A 81 -11.00 11.43 4.56
N GLY A 82 -10.26 12.39 5.06
CA GLY A 82 -10.02 12.60 6.49
C GLY A 82 -10.72 13.84 7.04
N GLY A 83 -11.77 14.31 6.39
CA GLY A 83 -12.50 15.50 6.82
C GLY A 83 -11.63 16.74 6.74
N MET A 84 -11.45 17.42 7.85
CA MET A 84 -10.63 18.65 7.92
C MET A 84 -9.15 18.40 7.62
N ALA A 85 -8.67 17.17 7.80
CA ALA A 85 -7.29 16.82 7.49
C ALA A 85 -7.01 16.83 5.98
N GLY A 86 -8.03 16.60 5.17
CA GLY A 86 -7.89 16.61 3.72
C GLY A 86 -8.25 15.27 3.09
N PHE A 87 -7.79 15.09 1.86
CA PHE A 87 -8.08 13.89 1.09
C PHE A 87 -6.86 13.43 0.29
N ALA A 88 -6.93 12.17 -0.12
CA ALA A 88 -5.97 11.59 -1.05
C ALA A 88 -6.72 10.72 -2.04
N LYS A 89 -6.31 10.75 -3.30
CA LYS A 89 -6.82 9.83 -4.31
C LYS A 89 -5.70 9.48 -5.28
N GLY A 90 -5.77 8.30 -5.87
CA GLY A 90 -4.74 7.90 -6.79
C GLY A 90 -4.91 6.49 -7.30
N ARG A 91 -3.93 6.09 -8.07
CA ARG A 91 -3.86 4.74 -8.61
C ARG A 91 -2.44 4.21 -8.51
N ALA A 92 -2.33 2.91 -8.34
CA ALA A 92 -1.04 2.23 -8.25
C ALA A 92 -1.06 0.99 -9.11
N VAL A 93 -0.05 0.83 -9.95
CA VAL A 93 0.16 -0.40 -10.72
C VAL A 93 1.09 -1.28 -9.91
N VAL A 94 0.62 -2.47 -9.56
CA VAL A 94 1.37 -3.45 -8.77
C VAL A 94 1.73 -4.63 -9.67
N SER A 95 3.00 -5.01 -9.64
CA SER A 95 3.50 -6.13 -10.45
C SER A 95 4.32 -7.08 -9.58
N LEU A 96 4.15 -8.37 -9.84
CA LEU A 96 4.87 -9.44 -9.15
C LEU A 96 5.73 -10.19 -10.15
N ARG A 97 7.03 -10.29 -9.87
CA ARG A 97 7.98 -11.01 -10.69
C ARG A 97 8.59 -12.15 -9.87
N GLU A 98 8.65 -13.34 -10.43
CA GLU A 98 9.34 -14.45 -9.78
C GLU A 98 10.85 -14.27 -9.91
N GLU A 99 11.55 -14.53 -8.80
CA GLU A 99 13.01 -14.54 -8.79
C GLU A 99 13.48 -15.70 -7.92
N GLY A 100 13.69 -16.85 -8.54
CA GLY A 100 13.95 -18.09 -7.82
C GLY A 100 12.74 -18.47 -6.98
N ALA A 101 12.97 -18.68 -5.69
CA ALA A 101 11.90 -18.98 -4.73
C ALA A 101 11.25 -17.72 -4.16
N ASP A 102 11.78 -16.55 -4.52
CA ASP A 102 11.31 -15.26 -4.01
C ASP A 102 10.39 -14.58 -5.02
N THR A 103 9.72 -13.53 -4.56
CA THR A 103 8.90 -12.67 -5.40
C THR A 103 9.40 -11.24 -5.26
N VAL A 104 9.58 -10.56 -6.39
CA VAL A 104 9.87 -9.12 -6.39
C VAL A 104 8.56 -8.40 -6.72
N LEU A 105 8.11 -7.59 -5.78
CA LEU A 105 6.93 -6.75 -5.93
C LEU A 105 7.37 -5.35 -6.26
N THR A 106 6.85 -4.80 -7.37
CA THR A 106 7.06 -3.40 -7.71
C THR A 106 5.73 -2.68 -7.74
N TYR A 107 5.74 -1.40 -7.36
CA TYR A 107 4.56 -0.57 -7.56
C TYR A 107 4.95 0.81 -8.06
N GLU A 108 4.08 1.36 -8.89
CA GLU A 108 4.17 2.73 -9.37
C GLU A 108 2.82 3.39 -9.08
N ALA A 109 2.85 4.43 -8.26
CA ALA A 109 1.63 5.11 -7.84
C ALA A 109 1.66 6.58 -8.24
N LYS A 110 0.49 7.08 -8.63
CA LYS A 110 0.25 8.51 -8.82
C LYS A 110 -0.85 8.92 -7.87
N ALA A 111 -0.57 9.93 -7.06
CA ALA A 111 -1.49 10.37 -6.03
C ALA A 111 -1.71 11.86 -6.12
N GLU A 112 -2.95 12.26 -5.82
CA GLU A 112 -3.37 13.64 -5.68
C GLU A 112 -3.78 13.85 -4.23
N ILE A 113 -3.16 14.81 -3.58
CA ILE A 113 -3.36 15.09 -2.16
C ILE A 113 -3.92 16.50 -2.06
N GLY A 114 -4.97 16.67 -1.24
CA GLY A 114 -5.57 17.98 -1.03
C GLY A 114 -5.91 18.23 0.43
N GLY A 115 -6.24 19.47 0.73
CA GLY A 115 -6.60 19.89 2.06
C GLY A 115 -5.40 20.14 2.96
N LYS A 116 -5.61 20.01 4.27
CA LYS A 116 -4.61 20.38 5.28
C LYS A 116 -3.31 19.57 5.14
N ILE A 117 -3.41 18.26 4.86
CA ILE A 117 -2.21 17.45 4.70
C ILE A 117 -1.36 17.85 3.51
N ALA A 118 -1.96 18.38 2.46
CA ALA A 118 -1.21 18.86 1.30
C ALA A 118 -0.28 20.03 1.65
N SER A 119 -0.64 20.83 2.63
CA SER A 119 0.16 21.97 3.05
C SER A 119 1.44 21.58 3.79
N LEU A 120 1.55 20.31 4.20
CA LEU A 120 2.76 19.82 4.88
C LEU A 120 3.94 19.63 3.94
N GLY A 121 3.69 19.64 2.64
CA GLY A 121 4.74 19.57 1.61
C GLY A 121 5.02 18.15 1.14
N GLY A 122 5.48 18.07 -0.11
CA GLY A 122 5.69 16.80 -0.79
C GLY A 122 6.75 15.91 -0.12
N ARG A 123 7.79 16.51 0.43
CA ARG A 123 8.86 15.74 1.08
C ARG A 123 8.33 14.98 2.30
N LEU A 124 7.53 15.62 3.14
CA LEU A 124 6.96 14.97 4.31
C LEU A 124 5.96 13.88 3.91
N ILE A 125 5.14 14.15 2.90
CA ILE A 125 4.16 13.20 2.40
C ILE A 125 4.86 11.96 1.80
N GLN A 126 5.91 12.16 1.01
CA GLN A 126 6.67 11.05 0.45
C GLN A 126 7.37 10.23 1.52
N GLY A 127 7.95 10.87 2.52
CA GLY A 127 8.58 10.17 3.64
C GLY A 127 7.59 9.34 4.43
N THR A 128 6.41 9.89 4.70
CA THR A 128 5.35 9.17 5.39
C THR A 128 4.85 7.99 4.56
N SER A 129 4.65 8.19 3.27
CA SER A 129 4.20 7.12 2.35
C SER A 129 5.18 5.96 2.32
N ARG A 130 6.48 6.27 2.26
CA ARG A 130 7.52 5.24 2.29
C ARG A 130 7.53 4.47 3.60
N LYS A 131 7.40 5.18 4.72
CA LYS A 131 7.33 4.55 6.03
C LYS A 131 6.13 3.62 6.15
N LEU A 132 4.96 4.05 5.67
CA LEU A 132 3.76 3.23 5.69
C LEU A 132 3.92 1.99 4.82
N ALA A 133 4.53 2.13 3.64
CA ALA A 133 4.79 1.00 2.76
C ALA A 133 5.75 0.00 3.40
N ASP A 134 6.82 0.48 4.04
CA ASP A 134 7.77 -0.39 4.73
C ASP A 134 7.10 -1.15 5.88
N GLN A 135 6.23 -0.49 6.64
CA GLN A 135 5.49 -1.12 7.72
C GLN A 135 4.50 -2.16 7.19
N PHE A 136 3.81 -1.82 6.10
CA PHE A 136 2.87 -2.75 5.46
C PHE A 136 3.60 -4.02 5.02
N PHE A 137 4.67 -3.88 4.26
CA PHE A 137 5.37 -5.04 3.71
C PHE A 137 6.15 -5.82 4.77
N GLY A 138 6.58 -5.17 5.85
CA GLY A 138 7.15 -5.87 6.99
C GLY A 138 6.16 -6.83 7.63
N THR A 139 4.95 -6.35 7.91
CA THR A 139 3.88 -7.18 8.47
C THR A 139 3.42 -8.22 7.45
N PHE A 140 3.32 -7.82 6.19
CA PHE A 140 2.90 -8.69 5.09
C PHE A 140 3.83 -9.90 4.94
N ALA A 141 5.14 -9.65 4.96
CA ALA A 141 6.11 -10.73 4.90
C ALA A 141 5.97 -11.69 6.09
N ALA A 142 5.75 -11.14 7.29
CA ALA A 142 5.55 -11.96 8.48
C ALA A 142 4.30 -12.85 8.37
N GLU A 143 3.23 -12.34 7.74
CA GLU A 143 2.02 -13.14 7.48
C GLU A 143 2.32 -14.33 6.57
N LEU A 144 3.32 -14.21 5.71
CA LEU A 144 3.77 -15.28 4.81
C LEU A 144 4.83 -16.17 5.45
N GLY A 145 5.22 -15.92 6.70
CA GLY A 145 6.29 -16.64 7.36
C GLY A 145 7.69 -16.28 6.84
N ALA A 146 7.81 -15.14 6.19
CA ALA A 146 9.06 -14.67 5.61
C ALA A 146 9.72 -13.59 6.47
N PRO A 147 11.05 -13.38 6.38
CA PRO A 147 11.69 -12.25 7.03
C PRO A 147 11.24 -10.94 6.41
N ALA A 148 11.43 -9.82 7.12
CA ALA A 148 11.07 -8.52 6.62
C ALA A 148 11.80 -8.25 5.28
N PRO A 149 11.09 -7.78 4.25
CA PRO A 149 11.70 -7.57 2.95
C PRO A 149 12.59 -6.34 2.95
N ALA A 150 13.66 -6.39 2.15
CA ALA A 150 14.46 -5.22 1.87
C ALA A 150 13.75 -4.37 0.81
N SER A 151 13.77 -3.06 0.98
CA SER A 151 13.31 -2.14 -0.04
C SER A 151 14.46 -1.92 -1.04
N GLU A 152 14.35 -2.51 -2.21
CA GLU A 152 15.40 -2.38 -3.23
C GLU A 152 15.45 -0.96 -3.79
N THR A 153 14.33 -0.23 -3.74
CA THR A 153 14.32 1.17 -4.12
C THR A 153 15.21 1.99 -3.20
N ALA A 154 15.13 1.75 -1.89
CA ALA A 154 15.99 2.42 -0.93
C ALA A 154 17.45 1.99 -1.10
N ALA A 155 17.69 0.72 -1.37
CA ALA A 155 19.04 0.20 -1.61
C ALA A 155 19.65 0.75 -2.89
N ALA A 156 18.83 1.01 -3.89
CA ALA A 156 19.27 1.54 -5.18
C ALA A 156 19.48 3.06 -5.17
N ALA A 157 19.18 3.73 -4.10
CA ALA A 157 19.28 5.18 -3.97
C ALA A 157 20.50 5.55 -3.10
N PRO A 158 21.69 5.32 -3.57
CA PRO A 158 22.92 5.66 -2.84
C PRO A 158 23.11 7.17 -2.71
#